data_8c441afac5e68e001d3d3f36544458c9
#
_entry.id   8c441afac5e68e001d3d3f36544458c9
#
_cell.length_a   1.000
_cell.length_b   1.000
_cell.length_c   1.000
_cell.angle_alpha   90.00
_cell.angle_beta   90.00
_cell.angle_gamma   90.00
#
_symmetry.space_group_name_H-M   'P 1'
#
loop_
_entity.id
_entity.type
_entity.pdbx_description
1 polymer ?
#
loop_
_entity_poly.entity_id
_entity_poly.type
_entity_poly.pdbx_seq_one_letter_code
_entity_poly.pdbx_strand_id
1 'polypeptide(L)'
;IYDDPKTKYIKTENHNIIKYGGEEIARYKKDPKLWYVLGVVEQGVMRIFYADEEILQIRAIFGRTGEETPVGDYAIKNRSYKPTWYKKEEINGRTKVRAIPFGDSDHEIGHWWLGLKKLGDPIPGSYGIHGVNAGKVNEFYKKNFDWRNGSAGCPNVQEWYLHFLGKVLPIGTKVNIVSKDKWDKNLGSTQAASAA
;
A
#
# COMPACT_ATOMS: atom_id res chain seq x y z
N ILE A 1 -0.39 0.23 -20.61
CA ILE A 1 -1.79 0.09 -20.08
C ILE A 1 -1.88 0.77 -18.71
N TYR A 2 -0.73 1.01 -18.04
CA TYR A 2 -0.68 1.54 -16.68
C TYR A 2 -0.97 3.01 -16.53
N ASP A 3 -0.71 3.78 -17.55
CA ASP A 3 -0.79 5.24 -17.55
C ASP A 3 -1.92 5.78 -18.40
N ASP A 4 -2.88 4.91 -18.80
CA ASP A 4 -4.06 5.44 -19.48
C ASP A 4 -5.00 6.08 -18.46
N PRO A 5 -4.99 7.43 -18.36
CA PRO A 5 -5.90 8.15 -17.45
C PRO A 5 -7.37 7.98 -17.85
N LYS A 6 -7.64 7.36 -18.99
CA LYS A 6 -8.98 7.06 -19.49
C LYS A 6 -9.51 5.71 -19.04
N THR A 7 -8.64 4.81 -18.55
CA THR A 7 -9.12 3.52 -18.04
C THR A 7 -9.84 3.71 -16.73
N LYS A 8 -11.09 3.40 -16.70
CA LYS A 8 -12.04 3.68 -15.60
C LYS A 8 -12.30 2.48 -14.70
N TYR A 9 -11.54 1.37 -14.85
CA TYR A 9 -11.86 0.11 -14.20
C TYR A 9 -10.65 -0.50 -13.52
N ILE A 10 -10.82 -0.94 -12.29
CA ILE A 10 -9.89 -1.81 -11.58
C ILE A 10 -10.49 -3.20 -11.56
N LYS A 11 -9.78 -4.19 -12.11
CA LYS A 11 -10.17 -5.59 -12.02
C LYS A 11 -9.62 -6.14 -10.72
N THR A 12 -10.47 -6.60 -9.83
CA THR A 12 -10.08 -7.30 -8.61
C THR A 12 -9.74 -8.76 -8.93
N GLU A 13 -9.02 -9.44 -8.02
CA GLU A 13 -8.75 -10.88 -8.17
C GLU A 13 -10.03 -11.72 -8.12
N ASN A 14 -11.08 -11.21 -7.50
CA ASN A 14 -12.42 -11.82 -7.47
C ASN A 14 -13.27 -11.50 -8.70
N HIS A 15 -12.66 -10.99 -9.77
CA HIS A 15 -13.33 -10.56 -11.02
C HIS A 15 -14.31 -9.38 -10.86
N ASN A 16 -14.38 -8.76 -9.70
CA ASN A 16 -15.14 -7.54 -9.54
C ASN A 16 -14.43 -6.39 -10.25
N ILE A 17 -15.16 -5.59 -11.00
CA ILE A 17 -14.65 -4.42 -11.69
C ILE A 17 -15.06 -3.19 -10.89
N ILE A 18 -14.10 -2.49 -10.32
CA ILE A 18 -14.34 -1.21 -9.67
C ILE A 18 -14.13 -0.12 -10.73
N LYS A 19 -15.18 0.61 -11.05
CA LYS A 19 -15.07 1.79 -11.89
C LYS A 19 -14.26 2.86 -11.17
N TYR A 20 -13.29 3.42 -11.88
CA TYR A 20 -12.36 4.39 -11.38
C TYR A 20 -12.54 5.72 -12.10
N GLY A 21 -13.56 6.45 -11.74
CA GLY A 21 -13.85 7.78 -12.27
C GLY A 21 -14.27 8.75 -11.16
N GLY A 22 -14.39 10.02 -11.47
CA GLY A 22 -14.74 11.04 -10.47
C GLY A 22 -16.01 10.74 -9.69
N GLU A 23 -17.06 10.27 -10.36
CA GLU A 23 -18.34 9.92 -9.73
C GLU A 23 -18.24 8.68 -8.84
N GLU A 24 -17.51 7.66 -9.29
CA GLU A 24 -17.34 6.42 -8.53
C GLU A 24 -16.48 6.60 -7.29
N ILE A 25 -15.48 7.49 -7.36
CA ILE A 25 -14.69 7.87 -6.18
C ILE A 25 -15.53 8.70 -5.20
N ALA A 26 -16.41 9.57 -5.70
CA ALA A 26 -17.24 10.45 -4.89
C ALA A 26 -18.22 9.68 -3.98
N ARG A 27 -18.58 8.43 -4.32
CA ARG A 27 -19.42 7.59 -3.45
C ARG A 27 -18.72 7.16 -2.16
N TYR A 28 -17.39 7.14 -2.15
CA TYR A 28 -16.62 6.75 -0.99
C TYR A 28 -16.42 7.94 -0.04
N LYS A 29 -17.02 7.87 1.13
CA LYS A 29 -16.84 8.88 2.18
C LYS A 29 -15.41 8.83 2.71
N LYS A 30 -14.84 10.00 2.96
CA LYS A 30 -13.49 10.15 3.53
C LYS A 30 -13.53 10.13 5.07
N ASP A 31 -14.31 9.21 5.63
CA ASP A 31 -14.34 8.94 7.06
C ASP A 31 -13.41 7.74 7.33
N PRO A 32 -12.32 7.91 8.12
CA PRO A 32 -11.37 6.84 8.38
C PRO A 32 -11.99 5.63 9.11
N LYS A 33 -13.12 5.81 9.78
CA LYS A 33 -13.84 4.72 10.47
C LYS A 33 -14.49 3.73 9.50
N LEU A 34 -14.77 4.17 8.27
CA LEU A 34 -15.35 3.32 7.23
C LEU A 34 -14.29 2.52 6.47
N TRP A 35 -13.02 2.78 6.69
CA TRP A 35 -11.94 2.17 5.92
C TRP A 35 -11.06 1.28 6.79
N TYR A 36 -10.69 0.15 6.22
CA TYR A 36 -9.73 -0.77 6.82
C TYR A 36 -8.85 -1.39 5.72
N VAL A 37 -7.57 -1.52 5.97
CA VAL A 37 -6.62 -2.17 5.07
C VAL A 37 -5.94 -3.31 5.80
N LEU A 38 -5.91 -4.48 5.19
CA LEU A 38 -5.22 -5.67 5.71
C LEU A 38 -4.12 -6.10 4.74
N GLY A 39 -2.88 -6.04 5.18
CA GLY A 39 -1.73 -6.61 4.48
C GLY A 39 -1.42 -8.01 5.02
N VAL A 40 -1.45 -9.03 4.16
CA VAL A 40 -1.06 -10.41 4.52
C VAL A 40 0.26 -10.72 3.85
N VAL A 41 1.35 -10.63 4.63
CA VAL A 41 2.72 -10.62 4.10
C VAL A 41 3.03 -11.87 3.30
N GLU A 42 2.85 -13.05 3.87
CA GLU A 42 3.21 -14.32 3.22
C GLU A 42 2.28 -14.75 2.09
N GLN A 43 1.16 -14.06 1.92
CA GLN A 43 0.30 -14.23 0.77
C GLN A 43 0.60 -13.22 -0.34
N GLY A 44 1.39 -12.18 -0.04
CA GLY A 44 1.68 -11.09 -0.98
C GLY A 44 0.43 -10.34 -1.42
N VAL A 45 -0.51 -10.12 -0.49
CA VAL A 45 -1.77 -9.47 -0.80
C VAL A 45 -2.07 -8.32 0.16
N MET A 46 -2.78 -7.33 -0.35
CA MET A 46 -3.38 -6.26 0.41
C MET A 46 -4.88 -6.25 0.11
N ARG A 47 -5.69 -6.26 1.16
CA ARG A 47 -7.15 -6.29 1.09
C ARG A 47 -7.69 -4.98 1.63
N ILE A 48 -8.62 -4.39 0.93
CA ILE A 48 -9.20 -3.09 1.23
C ILE A 48 -10.68 -3.27 1.51
N PHE A 49 -11.12 -2.74 2.65
CA PHE A 49 -12.49 -2.80 3.11
C PHE A 49 -13.07 -1.38 3.21
N TYR A 50 -14.33 -1.25 2.86
CA TYR A 50 -15.12 -0.05 3.03
C TYR A 50 -16.48 -0.42 3.59
N ALA A 51 -16.91 0.20 4.69
CA ALA A 51 -18.15 -0.10 5.41
C ALA A 51 -18.30 -1.62 5.66
N ASP A 52 -17.24 -2.25 6.16
CA ASP A 52 -17.11 -3.68 6.50
C ASP A 52 -17.17 -4.65 5.30
N GLU A 53 -17.30 -4.15 4.07
CA GLU A 53 -17.25 -4.96 2.86
C GLU A 53 -15.85 -4.95 2.24
N GLU A 54 -15.34 -6.12 1.84
CA GLU A 54 -14.12 -6.20 1.04
C GLU A 54 -14.42 -5.73 -0.38
N ILE A 55 -13.85 -4.57 -0.73
CA ILE A 55 -14.07 -3.96 -2.04
C ILE A 55 -12.93 -4.25 -3.02
N LEU A 56 -11.74 -4.62 -2.52
CA LEU A 56 -10.56 -4.79 -3.36
C LEU A 56 -9.55 -5.71 -2.70
N GLN A 57 -9.02 -6.67 -3.47
CA GLN A 57 -7.85 -7.47 -3.11
C GLN A 57 -6.80 -7.35 -4.21
N ILE A 58 -5.58 -7.00 -3.86
CA ILE A 58 -4.49 -6.73 -4.79
C ILE A 58 -3.20 -7.41 -4.36
N ARG A 59 -2.34 -7.70 -5.32
CA ARG A 59 -0.97 -8.13 -5.04
C ARG A 59 -0.18 -6.99 -4.41
N ALA A 60 0.60 -7.33 -3.40
CA ALA A 60 1.49 -6.40 -2.73
C ALA A 60 2.87 -7.05 -2.54
N ILE A 61 3.92 -6.27 -2.77
CA ILE A 61 5.29 -6.65 -2.45
C ILE A 61 5.59 -6.10 -1.06
N PHE A 62 6.09 -6.95 -0.18
CA PHE A 62 6.53 -6.60 1.16
C PHE A 62 8.07 -6.62 1.26
N GLY A 63 8.59 -6.34 2.45
CA GLY A 63 10.01 -6.27 2.68
C GLY A 63 10.73 -7.59 2.39
N ARG A 64 11.87 -7.49 1.71
CA ARG A 64 12.77 -8.63 1.44
C ARG A 64 13.38 -9.17 2.73
N THR A 65 13.97 -10.37 2.63
CA THR A 65 14.70 -10.99 3.74
C THR A 65 15.79 -10.04 4.26
N GLY A 66 15.78 -9.82 5.58
CA GLY A 66 16.67 -8.87 6.26
C GLY A 66 16.15 -7.42 6.31
N GLU A 67 15.09 -7.12 5.58
CA GLU A 67 14.40 -5.82 5.59
C GLU A 67 12.87 -6.04 5.59
N GLU A 68 12.40 -6.93 6.46
CA GLU A 68 11.02 -7.35 6.52
C GLU A 68 10.08 -6.18 6.87
N THR A 69 8.91 -6.15 6.26
CA THR A 69 7.83 -5.25 6.68
C THR A 69 7.39 -5.63 8.09
N PRO A 70 7.51 -4.74 9.08
CA PRO A 70 7.11 -5.08 10.44
C PRO A 70 5.62 -5.32 10.54
N VAL A 71 5.23 -6.46 11.09
CA VAL A 71 3.81 -6.77 11.36
C VAL A 71 3.27 -5.92 12.51
N GLY A 72 1.96 -5.68 12.51
CA GLY A 72 1.28 -4.94 13.57
C GLY A 72 0.20 -4.00 13.04
N ASP A 73 -0.29 -3.19 13.97
CA ASP A 73 -1.33 -2.20 13.71
C ASP A 73 -0.73 -0.84 13.37
N TYR A 74 -1.29 -0.21 12.35
CA TYR A 74 -0.88 1.09 11.85
C TYR A 74 -2.09 1.96 11.58
N ALA A 75 -1.83 3.26 11.42
CA ALA A 75 -2.76 4.20 10.83
C ALA A 75 -2.06 5.01 9.72
N ILE A 76 -2.79 5.40 8.69
CA ILE A 76 -2.30 6.35 7.70
C ILE A 76 -2.12 7.71 8.39
N LYS A 77 -0.87 8.18 8.47
CA LYS A 77 -0.52 9.44 9.15
C LYS A 77 -0.45 10.64 8.21
N ASN A 78 -0.06 10.39 6.97
CA ASN A 78 0.02 11.40 5.92
C ASN A 78 -0.15 10.75 4.56
N ARG A 79 -0.42 11.58 3.56
CA ARG A 79 -0.52 11.15 2.17
C ARG A 79 -0.03 12.27 1.27
N SER A 80 0.68 11.93 0.22
CA SER A 80 1.23 12.88 -0.74
C SER A 80 1.07 12.37 -2.16
N TYR A 81 0.57 13.21 -3.04
CA TYR A 81 0.54 12.99 -4.48
C TYR A 81 1.80 13.58 -5.11
N LYS A 82 2.44 12.84 -6.00
CA LYS A 82 3.74 13.19 -6.60
C LYS A 82 4.77 13.60 -5.54
N PRO A 83 5.05 12.71 -4.56
CA PRO A 83 5.92 13.03 -3.45
C PRO A 83 7.37 13.24 -3.89
N THR A 84 8.11 14.08 -3.18
CA THR A 84 9.57 13.99 -3.20
C THR A 84 10.00 12.79 -2.36
N TRP A 85 10.85 11.94 -2.91
CA TRP A 85 11.41 10.81 -2.19
C TRP A 85 12.70 11.20 -1.46
N TYR A 86 12.71 11.04 -0.16
CA TYR A 86 13.88 11.29 0.68
C TYR A 86 14.63 9.97 0.91
N LYS A 87 15.48 9.61 -0.06
CA LYS A 87 16.26 8.38 -0.04
C LYS A 87 17.41 8.50 0.95
N LYS A 88 17.50 7.52 1.85
CA LYS A 88 18.67 7.37 2.74
C LYS A 88 19.74 6.53 2.04
N GLU A 89 20.94 7.01 2.02
CA GLU A 89 22.11 6.37 1.40
C GLU A 89 23.26 6.35 2.39
N GLU A 90 23.93 5.20 2.54
CA GLU A 90 25.15 5.10 3.33
C GLU A 90 26.35 5.45 2.46
N ILE A 91 27.03 6.56 2.76
CA ILE A 91 28.20 7.03 2.02
C ILE A 91 29.34 7.22 3.03
N ASN A 92 30.41 6.41 2.88
CA ASN A 92 31.58 6.43 3.77
C ASN A 92 31.21 6.30 5.26
N GLY A 93 30.30 5.38 5.62
CA GLY A 93 29.84 5.14 6.98
C GLY A 93 28.96 6.24 7.58
N ARG A 94 28.43 7.14 6.75
CA ARG A 94 27.52 8.19 7.17
C ARG A 94 26.23 8.13 6.38
N THR A 95 25.09 8.16 7.07
CA THR A 95 23.79 8.26 6.43
C THR A 95 23.62 9.66 5.83
N LYS A 96 23.42 9.71 4.51
CA LYS A 96 22.99 10.91 3.79
C LYS A 96 21.56 10.78 3.32
N VAL A 97 20.85 11.90 3.27
CA VAL A 97 19.50 11.95 2.71
C VAL A 97 19.54 12.72 1.41
N ARG A 98 19.17 12.06 0.32
CA ARG A 98 19.00 12.66 -1.00
C ARG A 98 17.53 12.90 -1.29
N ALA A 99 17.16 14.12 -1.61
CA ALA A 99 15.82 14.45 -2.06
C ALA A 99 15.71 14.19 -3.57
N ILE A 100 14.81 13.31 -3.96
CA ILE A 100 14.56 12.90 -5.35
C ILE A 100 13.14 13.36 -5.70
N PRO A 101 12.97 14.41 -6.51
CA PRO A 101 11.65 14.92 -6.87
C PRO A 101 10.90 13.93 -7.77
N PHE A 102 9.57 14.00 -7.75
CA PHE A 102 8.74 13.22 -8.66
C PHE A 102 9.08 13.59 -10.13
N GLY A 103 9.26 12.56 -10.96
CA GLY A 103 9.66 12.71 -12.37
C GLY A 103 11.16 12.56 -12.62
N ASP A 104 11.97 12.53 -11.56
CA ASP A 104 13.38 12.14 -11.66
C ASP A 104 13.49 10.64 -12.01
N SER A 105 14.49 10.26 -12.83
CA SER A 105 14.73 8.87 -13.23
C SER A 105 15.01 7.94 -12.06
N ASP A 106 15.54 8.47 -10.96
CA ASP A 106 15.88 7.73 -9.76
C ASP A 106 14.70 7.63 -8.77
N HIS A 107 13.54 8.23 -9.09
CA HIS A 107 12.38 8.22 -8.23
C HIS A 107 11.68 6.85 -8.26
N GLU A 108 11.62 6.15 -7.12
CA GLU A 108 11.15 4.76 -7.05
C GLU A 108 9.83 4.55 -6.31
N ILE A 109 9.26 5.59 -5.67
CA ILE A 109 8.08 5.41 -4.80
C ILE A 109 6.74 5.69 -5.47
N GLY A 110 6.76 6.00 -6.79
CA GLY A 110 5.55 6.17 -7.57
C GLY A 110 4.79 7.48 -7.30
N HIS A 111 3.53 7.53 -7.76
CA HIS A 111 2.72 8.76 -7.72
C HIS A 111 2.14 9.11 -6.36
N TRP A 112 2.04 8.15 -5.45
CA TRP A 112 1.48 8.36 -4.13
C TRP A 112 2.36 7.76 -3.04
N TRP A 113 2.40 8.47 -1.93
CA TRP A 113 2.90 8.00 -0.65
C TRP A 113 1.77 8.04 0.37
N LEU A 114 1.47 6.89 0.97
CA LEU A 114 0.55 6.76 2.11
C LEU A 114 1.39 6.36 3.32
N GLY A 115 1.85 7.36 4.07
CA GLY A 115 2.75 7.15 5.22
C GLY A 115 2.03 6.47 6.37
N LEU A 116 2.67 5.48 6.97
CA LEU A 116 2.16 4.68 8.07
C LEU A 116 2.79 5.09 9.40
N LYS A 117 1.96 5.18 10.44
CA LYS A 117 2.38 5.30 11.83
C LYS A 117 2.00 4.00 12.54
N LYS A 118 2.96 3.29 13.10
CA LYS A 118 2.68 2.13 13.95
C LYS A 118 1.96 2.56 15.22
N LEU A 119 0.95 1.81 15.59
CA LEU A 119 0.22 1.97 16.85
C LEU A 119 0.90 1.09 17.90
N GLY A 120 0.95 1.55 19.14
CA GLY A 120 1.73 0.91 20.19
C GLY A 120 3.22 1.26 20.11
N ASP A 121 4.09 0.27 20.29
CA ASP A 121 5.53 0.50 20.35
C ASP A 121 6.07 1.07 19.04
N PRO A 122 6.85 2.16 19.10
CA PRO A 122 7.44 2.74 17.91
C PRO A 122 8.47 1.79 17.29
N ILE A 123 8.52 1.81 15.96
CA ILE A 123 9.53 1.09 15.18
C ILE A 123 10.50 2.08 14.53
N PRO A 124 11.76 1.72 14.35
CA PRO A 124 12.70 2.56 13.62
C PRO A 124 12.28 2.69 12.15
N GLY A 125 12.57 3.85 11.56
CA GLY A 125 12.33 4.11 10.16
C GLY A 125 10.97 4.73 9.85
N SER A 126 10.72 4.89 8.56
CA SER A 126 9.47 5.42 8.00
C SER A 126 8.92 4.40 7.03
N TYR A 127 7.72 3.95 7.26
CA TYR A 127 7.01 3.01 6.40
C TYR A 127 5.83 3.70 5.72
N GLY A 128 5.50 3.23 4.53
CA GLY A 128 4.35 3.73 3.77
C GLY A 128 3.97 2.78 2.66
N ILE A 129 2.71 2.83 2.26
CA ILE A 129 2.23 2.15 1.06
C ILE A 129 2.57 3.05 -0.12
N HIS A 130 3.29 2.53 -1.10
CA HIS A 130 3.71 3.29 -2.27
C HIS A 130 3.85 2.41 -3.51
N GLY A 131 4.17 3.00 -4.65
CA GLY A 131 4.37 2.30 -5.92
C GLY A 131 5.75 1.68 -6.05
N VAL A 132 6.08 1.32 -7.27
CA VAL A 132 7.39 0.80 -7.68
C VAL A 132 7.89 1.59 -8.88
N ASN A 133 9.19 1.55 -9.13
CA ASN A 133 9.73 2.08 -10.37
C ASN A 133 9.30 1.25 -11.59
N ALA A 134 9.44 1.83 -12.79
CA ALA A 134 9.03 1.21 -14.05
C ALA A 134 9.66 -0.17 -14.28
N GLY A 135 10.89 -0.40 -13.82
CA GLY A 135 11.60 -1.67 -13.98
C GLY A 135 11.00 -2.81 -13.15
N LYS A 136 10.28 -2.50 -12.07
CA LYS A 136 9.67 -3.49 -11.16
C LYS A 136 8.19 -3.73 -11.41
N VAL A 137 7.55 -2.98 -12.30
CA VAL A 137 6.11 -3.13 -12.58
C VAL A 137 5.75 -4.55 -13.00
N ASN A 138 6.60 -5.20 -13.79
CA ASN A 138 6.36 -6.56 -14.29
C ASN A 138 6.38 -7.63 -13.19
N GLU A 139 6.95 -7.36 -12.02
CA GLU A 139 6.99 -8.31 -10.90
C GLU A 139 5.58 -8.72 -10.47
N PHE A 140 4.63 -7.78 -10.47
CA PHE A 140 3.25 -8.06 -10.09
C PHE A 140 2.49 -8.99 -11.03
N TYR A 141 3.01 -9.23 -12.24
CA TYR A 141 2.35 -10.07 -13.26
C TYR A 141 2.98 -11.43 -13.42
N LYS A 142 4.11 -11.69 -12.76
CA LYS A 142 4.76 -12.99 -12.87
C LYS A 142 3.84 -14.08 -12.36
N LYS A 143 3.83 -15.23 -13.06
CA LYS A 143 3.11 -16.43 -12.63
C LYS A 143 3.61 -16.90 -11.26
N ASN A 144 4.92 -16.83 -11.05
CA ASN A 144 5.57 -17.11 -9.77
C ASN A 144 5.86 -15.77 -9.09
N PHE A 145 4.81 -15.09 -8.67
CA PHE A 145 4.92 -13.82 -7.95
C PHE A 145 5.66 -14.02 -6.63
N ASP A 146 6.74 -13.29 -6.45
CA ASP A 146 7.49 -13.27 -5.20
C ASP A 146 7.23 -11.95 -4.46
N TRP A 147 6.48 -12.03 -3.40
CA TRP A 147 6.10 -10.89 -2.57
C TRP A 147 7.28 -10.29 -1.76
N ARG A 148 8.41 -11.01 -1.65
CA ARG A 148 9.65 -10.51 -1.04
C ARG A 148 10.59 -9.84 -2.03
N ASN A 149 10.21 -9.73 -3.29
CA ASN A 149 11.09 -9.24 -4.33
C ASN A 149 11.13 -7.71 -4.38
N GLY A 150 12.07 -7.11 -3.65
CA GLY A 150 12.54 -5.77 -3.96
C GLY A 150 12.04 -4.62 -3.10
N SER A 151 11.35 -4.86 -1.99
CA SER A 151 11.05 -3.80 -1.03
C SER A 151 12.08 -3.77 0.10
N ALA A 152 12.43 -2.57 0.55
CA ALA A 152 13.20 -2.32 1.77
C ALA A 152 12.27 -2.09 2.98
N GLY A 153 11.22 -2.89 3.09
CA GLY A 153 10.28 -2.90 4.21
C GLY A 153 8.94 -2.20 3.97
N CYS A 154 8.81 -1.32 2.98
CA CYS A 154 7.54 -0.68 2.66
C CYS A 154 6.63 -1.62 1.84
N PRO A 155 5.34 -1.72 2.13
CA PRO A 155 4.39 -2.35 1.23
C PRO A 155 4.33 -1.61 -0.12
N ASN A 156 4.58 -2.33 -1.22
CA ASN A 156 4.48 -1.79 -2.57
C ASN A 156 3.27 -2.38 -3.28
N VAL A 157 2.54 -1.54 -3.98
CA VAL A 157 1.40 -1.92 -4.81
C VAL A 157 1.53 -1.32 -6.21
N GLN A 158 0.78 -1.89 -7.17
CA GLN A 158 0.77 -1.35 -8.52
C GLN A 158 0.24 0.08 -8.54
N GLU A 159 0.83 0.93 -9.40
CA GLU A 159 0.46 2.34 -9.56
C GLU A 159 -1.04 2.57 -9.78
N TRP A 160 -1.64 1.70 -10.54
CA TRP A 160 -3.06 1.74 -10.83
C TRP A 160 -3.94 1.70 -9.56
N TYR A 161 -3.66 0.70 -8.71
CA TYR A 161 -4.36 0.58 -7.43
C TYR A 161 -3.96 1.68 -6.46
N LEU A 162 -2.68 2.07 -6.49
CA LEU A 162 -2.18 3.14 -5.65
C LEU A 162 -2.87 4.47 -5.92
N HIS A 163 -3.18 4.78 -7.18
CA HIS A 163 -3.98 5.96 -7.53
C HIS A 163 -5.36 5.93 -6.90
N PHE A 164 -6.04 4.79 -6.94
CA PHE A 164 -7.31 4.62 -6.25
C PHE A 164 -7.15 4.81 -4.75
N LEU A 165 -6.24 4.08 -4.12
CA LEU A 165 -6.00 4.15 -2.67
C LEU A 165 -5.65 5.57 -2.22
N GLY A 166 -4.77 6.24 -2.97
CA GLY A 166 -4.36 7.62 -2.69
C GLY A 166 -5.52 8.63 -2.77
N LYS A 167 -6.56 8.35 -3.56
CA LYS A 167 -7.73 9.22 -3.67
C LYS A 167 -8.79 8.94 -2.61
N VAL A 168 -8.98 7.68 -2.21
CA VAL A 168 -10.08 7.27 -1.34
C VAL A 168 -9.69 7.14 0.13
N LEU A 169 -8.49 6.62 0.46
CA LEU A 169 -8.10 6.36 1.83
C LEU A 169 -7.80 7.67 2.58
N PRO A 170 -8.54 8.02 3.63
CA PRO A 170 -8.27 9.21 4.43
C PRO A 170 -7.12 8.98 5.43
N ILE A 171 -6.58 10.06 5.96
CA ILE A 171 -5.70 10.04 7.14
C ILE A 171 -6.49 9.48 8.33
N GLY A 172 -5.85 8.59 9.10
CA GLY A 172 -6.50 7.89 10.21
C GLY A 172 -7.04 6.51 9.84
N THR A 173 -7.07 6.13 8.54
CA THR A 173 -7.43 4.77 8.13
C THR A 173 -6.56 3.75 8.86
N LYS A 174 -7.19 2.76 9.48
CA LYS A 174 -6.49 1.64 10.12
C LYS A 174 -5.90 0.71 9.06
N VAL A 175 -4.65 0.32 9.28
CA VAL A 175 -3.92 -0.63 8.45
C VAL A 175 -3.33 -1.70 9.37
N ASN A 176 -3.74 -2.95 9.18
CA ASN A 176 -3.14 -4.08 9.88
C ASN A 176 -2.24 -4.85 8.92
N ILE A 177 -1.02 -5.15 9.36
CA ILE A 177 -0.07 -5.99 8.61
C ILE A 177 0.17 -7.24 9.43
N VAL A 178 -0.15 -8.40 8.85
CA VAL A 178 -0.04 -9.70 9.51
C VAL A 178 0.81 -10.68 8.69
N SER A 179 1.43 -11.65 9.36
CA SER A 179 1.95 -12.84 8.71
C SER A 179 0.79 -13.79 8.36
N LYS A 180 1.05 -14.80 7.51
CA LYS A 180 0.04 -15.80 7.15
C LYS A 180 -0.52 -16.55 8.37
N ASP A 181 0.33 -16.89 9.32
CA ASP A 181 -0.02 -17.69 10.50
C ASP A 181 -1.00 -17.00 11.46
N LYS A 182 -1.08 -15.67 11.38
CA LYS A 182 -2.01 -14.86 12.19
C LYS A 182 -3.27 -14.47 11.42
N TRP A 183 -3.40 -14.96 10.19
CA TRP A 183 -4.56 -14.73 9.36
C TRP A 183 -5.58 -15.86 9.53
N ASP A 184 -6.67 -15.60 10.22
CA ASP A 184 -7.86 -16.44 10.23
C ASP A 184 -8.96 -15.73 9.41
N LYS A 185 -9.54 -16.45 8.46
CA LYS A 185 -10.65 -15.92 7.63
C LYS A 185 -11.84 -15.42 8.47
N ASN A 186 -12.01 -15.97 9.67
CA ASN A 186 -13.07 -15.57 10.59
C ASN A 186 -12.75 -14.27 11.36
N LEU A 187 -11.46 -13.88 11.48
CA LEU A 187 -11.06 -12.64 12.12
C LEU A 187 -11.26 -11.41 11.22
N GLY A 188 -11.28 -11.60 9.90
CA GLY A 188 -11.53 -10.51 8.94
C GLY A 188 -12.90 -9.85 9.13
N SER A 189 -13.92 -10.64 9.48
CA SER A 189 -15.27 -10.15 9.76
C SER A 189 -15.44 -9.60 11.19
N THR A 190 -14.66 -10.11 12.15
CA THR A 190 -14.81 -9.74 13.58
C THR A 190 -13.97 -8.50 13.93
N GLN A 191 -12.83 -8.27 13.27
CA GLN A 191 -12.01 -7.09 13.54
C GLN A 191 -12.56 -5.81 12.90
N ALA A 192 -13.28 -5.92 11.81
CA ALA A 192 -14.07 -4.82 11.27
C ALA A 192 -15.18 -4.39 12.27
N ALA A 193 -15.84 -5.35 12.92
CA ALA A 193 -16.91 -5.11 13.88
C ALA A 193 -16.44 -4.60 15.27
N SER A 194 -15.19 -4.90 15.69
CA SER A 194 -14.65 -4.43 16.98
C SER A 194 -14.00 -3.04 16.93
N ALA A 195 -14.03 -2.40 15.75
CA ALA A 195 -13.49 -1.08 15.51
C ALA A 195 -14.58 0.03 15.46
N ALA A 196 -15.84 -0.34 15.75
CA ALA A 196 -16.97 0.57 15.87
C ALA A 196 -17.03 1.23 17.27
#